data_195120728cda3c29e0cc4b5a1d6923bd
#
_entry.id   195120728cda3c29e0cc4b5a1d6923bd
#
_cell.length_a   1.000
_cell.length_b   1.000
_cell.length_c   1.000
_cell.angle_alpha   90.00
_cell.angle_beta   90.00
_cell.angle_gamma   90.00
#
_symmetry.space_group_name_H-M   'P 1'
#
loop_
_entity.id
_entity.type
_entity.pdbx_description
1 polymer ?
#
loop_
_entity_poly.entity_id
_entity_poly.type
_entity_poly.pdbx_seq_one_letter_code
_entity_poly.pdbx_strand_id
1 'polypeptide(L)'
;LSAVIAVIKDAHPEVTFIAQMMGVSWGALAGSFLAPFLYGLYWKKVTKASAAVCFVWGCALSVVQLVVTLGKLDVSGWGPVLGYIFKSSINSGVVAMLGGLVIVPIVSLITAKPEAKKIDEMFSCYEAKVLTVAKDQLGDED
;
A
#
# COMPACT_ATOMS: atom_id res chain seq x y z
N LEU A 1 -20.39 20.68 10.42
CA LEU A 1 -20.67 19.24 10.21
C LEU A 1 -19.67 18.37 10.97
N SER A 2 -18.34 18.61 10.83
CA SER A 2 -17.30 17.83 11.52
C SER A 2 -17.38 17.86 13.05
N ALA A 3 -17.71 19.02 13.63
CA ALA A 3 -17.89 19.15 15.08
C ALA A 3 -19.08 18.32 15.61
N VAL A 4 -20.18 18.28 14.86
CA VAL A 4 -21.35 17.45 15.20
C VAL A 4 -21.02 15.96 15.15
N ILE A 5 -20.26 15.54 14.13
CA ILE A 5 -19.77 14.15 14.00
C ILE A 5 -18.83 13.79 15.14
N ALA A 6 -17.97 14.72 15.58
CA ALA A 6 -17.07 14.50 16.71
C ALA A 6 -17.84 14.28 18.03
N VAL A 7 -18.89 15.05 18.28
CA VAL A 7 -19.76 14.90 19.47
C VAL A 7 -20.53 13.58 19.42
N ILE A 8 -21.05 13.20 18.25
CA ILE A 8 -21.76 11.92 18.07
C ILE A 8 -20.79 10.72 18.29
N LYS A 9 -19.54 10.86 17.84
CA LYS A 9 -18.49 9.85 18.05
C LYS A 9 -18.21 9.60 19.54
N ASP A 10 -18.16 10.66 20.34
CA ASP A 10 -17.93 10.54 21.79
C ASP A 10 -19.10 9.88 22.54
N ALA A 11 -20.33 10.09 22.03
CA ALA A 11 -21.55 9.53 22.62
C ALA A 11 -21.78 8.05 22.23
N HIS A 12 -21.19 7.58 21.12
CA HIS A 12 -21.41 6.23 20.57
C HIS A 12 -20.09 5.49 20.34
N PRO A 13 -19.67 4.60 21.27
CA PRO A 13 -18.42 3.82 21.13
C PRO A 13 -18.41 2.90 19.90
N GLU A 14 -19.59 2.51 19.40
CA GLU A 14 -19.75 1.69 18.19
C GLU A 14 -19.22 2.39 16.93
N VAL A 15 -19.41 3.70 16.81
CA VAL A 15 -18.90 4.49 15.68
C VAL A 15 -17.38 4.54 15.68
N THR A 16 -16.77 4.57 16.87
CA THR A 16 -15.30 4.53 17.00
C THR A 16 -14.76 3.19 16.58
N PHE A 17 -15.43 2.10 16.88
CA PHE A 17 -15.04 0.74 16.44
C PHE A 17 -15.09 0.61 14.92
N ILE A 18 -16.16 1.08 14.27
CA ILE A 18 -16.29 1.07 12.81
C ILE A 18 -15.15 1.86 12.15
N ALA A 19 -14.84 3.06 12.68
CA ALA A 19 -13.75 3.89 12.17
C ALA A 19 -12.38 3.21 12.30
N GLN A 20 -12.14 2.49 13.39
CA GLN A 20 -10.93 1.69 13.60
C GLN A 20 -10.84 0.54 12.60
N MET A 21 -11.94 -0.18 12.36
CA MET A 21 -12.00 -1.26 11.37
C MET A 21 -11.73 -0.76 9.96
N MET A 22 -12.29 0.40 9.59
CA MET A 22 -11.95 1.06 8.32
C MET A 22 -10.45 1.36 8.22
N GLY A 23 -9.85 1.92 9.28
CA GLY A 23 -8.41 2.21 9.31
C GLY A 23 -7.54 0.95 9.14
N VAL A 24 -7.90 -0.16 9.77
CA VAL A 24 -7.21 -1.45 9.58
C VAL A 24 -7.31 -1.93 8.14
N SER A 25 -8.50 -1.86 7.52
CA SER A 25 -8.72 -2.31 6.15
C SER A 25 -7.94 -1.46 5.13
N TRP A 26 -7.95 -0.14 5.29
CA TRP A 26 -7.18 0.76 4.43
C TRP A 26 -5.67 0.58 4.62
N GLY A 27 -5.22 0.40 5.86
CA GLY A 27 -3.82 0.09 6.19
C GLY A 27 -3.35 -1.23 5.55
N ALA A 28 -4.22 -2.26 5.54
CA ALA A 28 -3.95 -3.53 4.89
C ALA A 28 -3.76 -3.36 3.38
N LEU A 29 -4.69 -2.67 2.72
CA LEU A 29 -4.62 -2.43 1.28
C LEU A 29 -3.39 -1.59 0.91
N ALA A 30 -3.19 -0.45 1.56
CA ALA A 30 -2.06 0.42 1.29
C ALA A 30 -0.71 -0.28 1.58
N GLY A 31 -0.60 -0.96 2.73
CA GLY A 31 0.62 -1.65 3.12
C GLY A 31 0.99 -2.82 2.22
N SER A 32 -0.01 -3.52 1.67
CA SER A 32 0.22 -4.68 0.81
C SER A 32 0.48 -4.32 -0.66
N PHE A 33 -0.22 -3.32 -1.19
CA PHE A 33 -0.23 -3.06 -2.64
C PHE A 33 0.60 -1.87 -3.08
N LEU A 34 0.77 -0.85 -2.25
CA LEU A 34 1.42 0.39 -2.67
C LEU A 34 2.85 0.16 -3.18
N ALA A 35 3.65 -0.55 -2.42
CA ALA A 35 5.05 -0.77 -2.77
C ALA A 35 5.22 -1.63 -4.03
N PRO A 36 4.60 -2.83 -4.17
CA PRO A 36 4.72 -3.62 -5.38
C PRO A 36 4.13 -2.91 -6.61
N PHE A 37 3.08 -2.10 -6.44
CA PHE A 37 2.50 -1.31 -7.52
C PHE A 37 3.47 -0.21 -8.00
N LEU A 38 3.99 0.62 -7.08
CA LEU A 38 4.95 1.66 -7.41
C LEU A 38 6.20 1.10 -8.10
N TYR A 39 6.83 0.11 -7.49
CA TYR A 39 8.05 -0.47 -8.05
C TYR A 39 7.77 -1.28 -9.32
N GLY A 40 6.60 -1.90 -9.45
CA GLY A 40 6.19 -2.61 -10.66
C GLY A 40 6.05 -1.70 -11.88
N LEU A 41 5.61 -0.45 -11.66
CA LEU A 41 5.50 0.55 -12.73
C LEU A 41 6.84 1.19 -13.11
N TYR A 42 7.68 1.49 -12.12
CA TYR A 42 8.87 2.33 -12.34
C TYR A 42 10.19 1.55 -12.34
N TRP A 43 10.21 0.33 -11.83
CA TRP A 43 11.45 -0.41 -11.66
C TRP A 43 11.44 -1.77 -12.35
N LYS A 44 12.16 -1.87 -13.47
CA LYS A 44 12.27 -3.09 -14.30
C LYS A 44 12.84 -4.34 -13.56
N LYS A 45 13.37 -4.19 -12.35
CA LYS A 45 14.02 -5.28 -11.59
C LYS A 45 13.14 -5.90 -10.52
N VAL A 46 11.88 -5.50 -10.40
CA VAL A 46 10.96 -6.07 -9.43
C VAL A 46 10.64 -7.52 -9.75
N THR A 47 10.72 -8.37 -8.74
CA THR A 47 10.45 -9.80 -8.86
C THR A 47 9.06 -10.15 -8.33
N LYS A 48 8.45 -11.21 -8.84
CA LYS A 48 7.19 -11.74 -8.32
C LYS A 48 7.30 -12.11 -6.84
N ALA A 49 8.47 -12.59 -6.42
CA ALA A 49 8.73 -12.94 -5.03
C ALA A 49 8.71 -11.72 -4.12
N SER A 50 9.29 -10.58 -4.55
CA SER A 50 9.27 -9.35 -3.75
C SER A 50 7.86 -8.80 -3.55
N ALA A 51 7.00 -8.89 -4.57
CA ALA A 51 5.60 -8.52 -4.46
C ALA A 51 4.84 -9.44 -3.48
N ALA A 52 5.06 -10.77 -3.55
CA ALA A 52 4.45 -11.73 -2.64
C ALA A 52 4.87 -11.50 -1.18
N VAL A 53 6.17 -11.26 -0.94
CA VAL A 53 6.67 -10.98 0.42
C VAL A 53 6.08 -9.68 0.96
N CYS A 54 5.97 -8.64 0.15
CA CYS A 54 5.33 -7.38 0.56
C CYS A 54 3.86 -7.57 0.91
N PHE A 55 3.15 -8.38 0.11
CA PHE A 55 1.75 -8.72 0.38
C PHE A 55 1.59 -9.45 1.72
N VAL A 56 2.40 -10.47 1.96
CA VAL A 56 2.41 -11.23 3.23
C VAL A 56 2.74 -10.31 4.41
N TRP A 57 3.70 -9.39 4.24
CA TRP A 57 4.07 -8.40 5.26
C TRP A 57 2.89 -7.49 5.63
N GLY A 58 2.23 -6.88 4.64
CA GLY A 58 1.09 -6.00 4.86
C GLY A 58 -0.09 -6.73 5.50
N CYS A 59 -0.41 -7.94 5.02
CA CYS A 59 -1.46 -8.78 5.60
C CYS A 59 -1.13 -9.19 7.05
N ALA A 60 0.09 -9.61 7.33
CA ALA A 60 0.50 -10.03 8.68
C ALA A 60 0.35 -8.88 9.69
N LEU A 61 0.85 -7.68 9.36
CA LEU A 61 0.68 -6.51 10.24
C LEU A 61 -0.79 -6.16 10.45
N SER A 62 -1.61 -6.27 9.41
CA SER A 62 -3.04 -5.96 9.50
C SER A 62 -3.79 -6.98 10.35
N VAL A 63 -3.44 -8.26 10.26
CA VAL A 63 -4.01 -9.31 11.11
C VAL A 63 -3.62 -9.08 12.58
N VAL A 64 -2.36 -8.76 12.86
CA VAL A 64 -1.92 -8.43 14.23
C VAL A 64 -2.67 -7.20 14.74
N GLN A 65 -2.79 -6.15 13.96
CA GLN A 65 -3.56 -4.95 14.32
C GLN A 65 -5.03 -5.28 14.60
N LEU A 66 -5.63 -6.15 13.78
CA LEU A 66 -7.00 -6.61 13.99
C LEU A 66 -7.17 -7.36 15.31
N VAL A 67 -6.27 -8.28 15.62
CA VAL A 67 -6.27 -9.04 16.87
C VAL A 67 -6.11 -8.10 18.08
N VAL A 68 -5.20 -7.13 18.00
CA VAL A 68 -5.01 -6.13 19.05
C VAL A 68 -6.27 -5.30 19.27
N THR A 69 -6.91 -4.87 18.18
CA THR A 69 -8.12 -4.02 18.24
C THR A 69 -9.33 -4.81 18.77
N LEU A 70 -9.57 -6.02 18.28
CA LEU A 70 -10.68 -6.86 18.72
C LEU A 70 -10.47 -7.42 20.14
N GLY A 71 -9.25 -7.84 20.44
CA GLY A 71 -8.89 -8.40 21.75
C GLY A 71 -8.76 -7.34 22.84
N LYS A 72 -8.82 -6.04 22.49
CA LYS A 72 -8.54 -4.92 23.43
C LYS A 72 -7.25 -5.16 24.22
N LEU A 73 -6.24 -5.73 23.52
CA LEU A 73 -4.98 -6.08 24.14
C LEU A 73 -4.21 -4.82 24.50
N ASP A 74 -3.71 -4.79 25.73
CA ASP A 74 -2.85 -3.71 26.17
C ASP A 74 -1.43 -3.93 25.61
N VAL A 75 -1.09 -3.11 24.61
CA VAL A 75 0.21 -3.19 23.93
C VAL A 75 1.30 -2.37 24.63
N SER A 76 1.00 -1.72 25.75
CA SER A 76 1.96 -0.93 26.51
C SER A 76 3.13 -1.77 27.04
N GLY A 77 2.91 -3.05 27.25
CA GLY A 77 3.94 -4.01 27.68
C GLY A 77 4.85 -4.55 26.57
N TRP A 78 4.55 -4.28 25.28
CA TRP A 78 5.33 -4.81 24.15
C TRP A 78 6.59 -3.97 23.80
N GLY A 79 6.86 -2.94 24.59
CA GLY A 79 7.98 -2.03 24.39
C GLY A 79 7.57 -0.72 23.71
N PRO A 80 8.45 0.31 23.78
CA PRO A 80 8.10 1.65 23.35
C PRO A 80 7.80 1.75 21.85
N VAL A 81 8.49 0.98 21.01
CA VAL A 81 8.33 1.01 19.56
C VAL A 81 7.09 0.24 19.11
N LEU A 82 6.94 -1.00 19.55
CA LEU A 82 5.79 -1.83 19.20
C LEU A 82 4.49 -1.28 19.80
N GLY A 83 4.54 -0.81 21.04
CA GLY A 83 3.41 -0.13 21.66
C GLY A 83 2.96 1.08 20.88
N TYR A 84 3.89 1.91 20.38
CA TYR A 84 3.55 3.08 19.57
C TYR A 84 2.93 2.68 18.20
N ILE A 85 3.46 1.65 17.56
CA ILE A 85 2.96 1.15 16.25
C ILE A 85 1.52 0.64 16.38
N PHE A 86 1.26 -0.23 17.35
CA PHE A 86 -0.04 -0.88 17.49
C PHE A 86 -1.06 -0.09 18.32
N LYS A 87 -0.66 1.03 18.93
CA LYS A 87 -1.58 1.92 19.65
C LYS A 87 -2.66 2.52 18.76
N SER A 88 -2.33 2.74 17.47
CA SER A 88 -3.27 3.30 16.50
C SER A 88 -3.22 2.52 15.19
N SER A 89 -4.39 2.25 14.64
CA SER A 89 -4.56 1.63 13.31
C SER A 89 -3.84 2.40 12.21
N ILE A 90 -3.78 3.74 12.30
CA ILE A 90 -3.09 4.59 11.34
C ILE A 90 -1.58 4.37 11.41
N ASN A 91 -1.00 4.30 12.61
CA ASN A 91 0.43 4.07 12.79
C ASN A 91 0.86 2.73 12.21
N SER A 92 0.08 1.68 12.47
CA SER A 92 0.31 0.35 11.91
C SER A 92 0.26 0.36 10.37
N GLY A 93 -0.72 1.07 9.78
CA GLY A 93 -0.84 1.23 8.34
C GLY A 93 0.36 1.94 7.72
N VAL A 94 0.85 3.02 8.35
CA VAL A 94 2.04 3.76 7.90
C VAL A 94 3.29 2.87 7.96
N VAL A 95 3.47 2.12 9.04
CA VAL A 95 4.61 1.19 9.18
C VAL A 95 4.53 0.05 8.15
N ALA A 96 3.34 -0.48 7.88
CA ALA A 96 3.14 -1.48 6.83
C ALA A 96 3.54 -0.94 5.45
N MET A 97 3.14 0.29 5.14
CA MET A 97 3.43 0.97 3.89
C MET A 97 4.94 1.28 3.71
N LEU A 98 5.56 1.88 4.72
CA LEU A 98 7.00 2.20 4.69
C LEU A 98 7.85 0.93 4.71
N GLY A 99 7.46 -0.08 5.50
CA GLY A 99 8.12 -1.38 5.51
C GLY A 99 8.06 -2.05 4.14
N GLY A 100 6.93 -2.02 3.46
CA GLY A 100 6.76 -2.51 2.10
C GLY A 100 7.70 -1.82 1.10
N LEU A 101 7.83 -0.48 1.18
CA LEU A 101 8.75 0.29 0.33
C LEU A 101 10.23 -0.10 0.53
N VAL A 102 10.61 -0.58 1.70
CA VAL A 102 11.97 -1.06 1.99
C VAL A 102 12.14 -2.53 1.63
N ILE A 103 11.16 -3.37 1.93
CA ILE A 103 11.20 -4.81 1.71
C ILE A 103 11.26 -5.15 0.22
N VAL A 104 10.45 -4.49 -0.62
CA VAL A 104 10.40 -4.78 -2.06
C VAL A 104 11.77 -4.65 -2.74
N PRO A 105 12.52 -3.54 -2.60
CA PRO A 105 13.83 -3.44 -3.22
C PRO A 105 14.84 -4.43 -2.64
N ILE A 106 14.84 -4.66 -1.33
CA ILE A 106 15.77 -5.60 -0.68
C ILE A 106 15.54 -7.02 -1.21
N VAL A 107 14.29 -7.50 -1.18
CA VAL A 107 13.95 -8.85 -1.65
C VAL A 107 14.20 -8.98 -3.16
N SER A 108 13.91 -7.93 -3.92
CA SER A 108 14.15 -7.92 -5.38
C SER A 108 15.64 -7.98 -5.74
N LEU A 109 16.51 -7.42 -4.91
CA LEU A 109 17.97 -7.52 -5.10
C LEU A 109 18.52 -8.91 -4.75
N ILE A 110 17.91 -9.59 -3.77
CA ILE A 110 18.35 -10.93 -3.31
C ILE A 110 17.78 -12.03 -4.21
N THR A 111 16.60 -11.81 -4.80
CA THR A 111 15.91 -12.81 -5.61
C THR A 111 16.43 -12.78 -7.06
N ALA A 112 16.47 -13.96 -7.68
CA ALA A 112 16.87 -14.13 -9.08
C ALA A 112 16.09 -13.17 -10.01
N LYS A 113 16.83 -12.48 -10.87
CA LYS A 113 16.27 -11.50 -11.82
C LYS A 113 15.30 -12.20 -12.78
N PRO A 114 14.14 -11.59 -13.05
CA PRO A 114 13.26 -12.08 -14.11
C PRO A 114 13.93 -11.97 -15.48
N GLU A 115 13.48 -12.74 -16.46
CA GLU A 115 14.05 -12.77 -17.82
C GLU A 115 14.00 -11.35 -18.44
N ALA A 116 15.18 -10.82 -18.74
CA ALA A 116 15.33 -9.45 -19.27
C ALA A 116 14.49 -9.23 -20.54
N LYS A 117 14.41 -10.22 -21.41
CA LYS A 117 13.66 -10.17 -22.68
C LYS A 117 12.16 -9.91 -22.46
N LYS A 118 11.57 -10.54 -21.44
CA LYS A 118 10.16 -10.40 -21.10
C LYS A 118 9.82 -9.06 -20.47
N ILE A 119 10.79 -8.50 -19.76
CA ILE A 119 10.66 -7.18 -19.12
C ILE A 119 10.75 -6.08 -20.16
N ASP A 120 11.72 -6.14 -21.06
CA ASP A 120 11.90 -5.15 -22.13
C ASP A 120 10.69 -5.13 -23.06
N GLU A 121 10.07 -6.28 -23.32
CA GLU A 121 8.83 -6.37 -24.08
C GLU A 121 7.65 -5.66 -23.38
N MET A 122 7.51 -5.86 -22.05
CA MET A 122 6.46 -5.18 -21.26
C MET A 122 6.70 -3.68 -21.13
N PHE A 123 7.96 -3.23 -21.08
CA PHE A 123 8.30 -1.81 -20.98
C PHE A 123 8.45 -1.12 -22.34
N SER A 124 8.34 -1.85 -23.44
CA SER A 124 8.39 -1.29 -24.81
C SER A 124 7.29 -0.24 -25.06
N CYS A 125 6.15 -0.36 -24.38
CA CYS A 125 5.08 0.63 -24.46
C CYS A 125 5.48 2.03 -23.95
N TYR A 126 6.46 2.13 -23.04
CA TYR A 126 6.99 3.42 -22.56
C TYR A 126 7.97 4.05 -23.56
N GLU A 127 8.58 3.24 -24.43
CA GLU A 127 9.50 3.68 -25.47
C GLU A 127 8.79 3.91 -26.81
N ALA A 128 7.57 3.41 -26.97
CA ALA A 128 6.74 3.61 -28.14
C ALA A 128 6.36 5.09 -28.24
N LYS A 129 7.06 5.84 -29.11
CA LYS A 129 6.62 7.17 -29.52
C LYS A 129 5.33 7.00 -30.30
N VAL A 130 4.21 7.37 -29.69
CA VAL A 130 2.96 7.50 -30.41
C VAL A 130 3.15 8.68 -31.37
N LEU A 131 3.41 8.38 -32.64
CA LEU A 131 3.29 9.38 -33.71
C LEU A 131 1.80 9.70 -33.81
N THR A 132 1.37 10.73 -33.08
CA THR A 132 0.09 11.36 -33.38
C THR A 132 0.17 11.86 -34.79
N VAL A 133 -0.65 11.28 -35.65
CA VAL A 133 -0.84 11.82 -37.02
C VAL A 133 -1.20 13.30 -36.86
N ALA A 134 -0.36 14.17 -37.35
CA ALA A 134 -0.62 15.60 -37.30
C ALA A 134 -1.98 15.85 -37.94
N LYS A 135 -2.72 16.79 -37.35
CA LYS A 135 -4.10 17.15 -37.67
C LYS A 135 -4.21 17.89 -39.04
N ASP A 136 -3.55 17.38 -40.06
CA ASP A 136 -3.62 17.94 -41.42
C ASP A 136 -4.87 17.51 -42.21
N GLN A 137 -5.78 16.74 -41.55
CA GLN A 137 -7.01 16.26 -42.18
C GLN A 137 -8.29 16.96 -41.68
N LEU A 138 -8.18 17.99 -40.89
CA LEU A 138 -9.31 18.89 -40.67
C LEU A 138 -9.23 19.92 -41.82
N GLY A 139 -9.80 19.51 -42.95
CA GLY A 139 -10.02 20.44 -44.06
C GLY A 139 -10.76 21.66 -43.53
N ASP A 140 -10.28 22.82 -43.95
CA ASP A 140 -11.03 24.06 -43.85
C ASP A 140 -12.32 23.84 -44.66
N GLU A 141 -13.41 23.58 -43.97
CA GLU A 141 -14.73 23.72 -44.55
C GLU A 141 -15.12 25.19 -44.37
N ASP A 142 -14.91 25.95 -45.46
CA ASP A 142 -15.56 27.24 -45.67
C ASP A 142 -17.06 27.08 -45.88
#